data_11f2f76e26d9d648639725135f1b6a2d
#
_entry.id   11f2f76e26d9d648639725135f1b6a2d
#
_cell.length_a   1.000
_cell.length_b   1.000
_cell.length_c   1.000
_cell.angle_alpha   90.00
_cell.angle_beta   90.00
_cell.angle_gamma   90.00
#
_symmetry.space_group_name_H-M   'P 1'
#
loop_
_entity.id
_entity.type
_entity.pdbx_description
1 polymer ?
#
loop_
_entity_poly.entity_id
_entity_poly.type
_entity_poly.pdbx_seq_one_letter_code
_entity_poly.pdbx_strand_id
1 'polypeptide(L)'
;MSLTSEDADPSASYAAARRAVANPVGNPVANPLANRVTFNRLELNRILNLYGRMVADGEWRDYAIDFLKDRAVFSVFRRSSEVPLYRIEKDPRLRNKQGMYSVISATGLILRRGHDLDRVLLVIDRKLAVV
;
A
#
# COMPACT_ATOMS: atom_id res chain seq x y z
N MET A 1 0.80 10.19 -15.95
CA MET A 1 1.24 10.07 -15.52
C MET A 1 1.61 10.37 -14.82
N SER A 2 1.12 10.20 -14.73
CA SER A 2 1.60 10.22 -14.09
C SER A 2 1.89 9.83 -13.37
N LEU A 3 1.49 9.24 -13.23
CA LEU A 3 1.92 8.82 -12.45
C LEU A 3 2.80 9.42 -12.06
N THR A 4 2.69 9.91 -12.14
CA THR A 4 3.39 10.39 -12.05
C THR A 4 4.12 10.79 -12.28
N SER A 5 3.86 10.98 -12.51
CA SER A 5 4.55 11.16 -12.82
C SER A 5 5.20 11.02 -13.09
N GLU A 6 5.28 10.89 -13.29
CA GLU A 6 5.93 10.43 -13.50
C GLU A 6 5.85 9.77 -13.41
N ASP A 7 5.42 9.79 -13.67
CA ASP A 7 5.46 8.73 -13.51
C ASP A 7 5.15 8.27 -12.31
N ALA A 8 4.29 8.15 -11.97
CA ALA A 8 3.95 7.47 -10.79
C ALA A 8 4.24 6.01 -10.87
N ASP A 9 5.30 5.69 -11.48
CA ASP A 9 5.73 4.30 -11.52
C ASP A 9 6.19 3.90 -10.13
N PRO A 10 5.48 3.03 -9.44
CA PRO A 10 5.88 2.61 -8.10
C PRO A 10 7.22 1.89 -8.10
N SER A 11 7.57 1.25 -9.20
CA SER A 11 8.87 0.62 -9.32
C SER A 11 9.99 1.63 -9.20
N ALA A 12 9.78 2.84 -9.72
CA ALA A 12 10.78 3.89 -9.63
C ALA A 12 11.01 4.31 -8.18
N SER A 13 9.96 4.39 -7.38
CA SER A 13 10.12 4.71 -5.96
C SER A 13 10.91 3.66 -5.22
N TYR A 14 10.59 2.40 -5.46
CA TYR A 14 11.33 1.32 -4.83
C TYR A 14 12.77 1.27 -5.29
N ALA A 15 12.99 1.49 -6.56
CA ALA A 15 14.35 1.47 -7.09
C ALA A 15 15.20 2.57 -6.49
N ALA A 16 14.62 3.76 -6.32
CA ALA A 16 15.33 4.86 -5.70
C ALA A 16 15.68 4.54 -4.25
N ALA A 17 14.74 3.97 -3.50
CA ALA A 17 15.00 3.60 -2.12
C ALA A 17 16.08 2.54 -2.04
N ARG A 18 16.05 1.55 -2.91
CA ARG A 18 17.06 0.50 -2.90
C ARG A 18 18.43 1.03 -3.26
N ARG A 19 18.51 1.96 -4.20
CA ARG A 19 19.80 2.55 -4.54
C ARG A 19 20.39 3.31 -3.36
N ALA A 20 19.56 3.99 -2.61
CA ALA A 20 20.02 4.68 -1.41
C ALA A 20 20.54 3.68 -0.39
N VAL A 21 19.86 2.57 -0.24
CA VAL A 21 20.25 1.52 0.69
C VAL A 21 21.53 0.85 0.25
N ALA A 22 21.70 0.68 -1.04
CA ALA A 22 22.85 -0.04 -1.60
C ALA A 22 24.09 0.83 -1.75
N ASN A 23 24.13 1.97 -1.14
CA ASN A 23 25.28 2.85 -1.23
C ASN A 23 26.53 2.14 -0.73
N PRO A 24 27.52 1.96 -1.58
CA PRO A 24 28.65 1.12 -1.26
C PRO A 24 29.74 1.82 -0.44
N VAL A 25 29.57 3.03 -0.06
CA VAL A 25 30.68 3.78 0.52
C VAL A 25 30.97 3.38 1.96
N GLY A 26 30.58 2.21 2.36
CA GLY A 26 30.95 1.75 3.67
C GLY A 26 30.51 2.65 4.80
N ASN A 27 29.96 3.75 4.50
CA ASN A 27 29.35 4.59 5.47
C ASN A 27 28.09 3.85 5.96
N PRO A 28 27.94 3.62 7.25
CA PRO A 28 26.74 2.97 7.73
C PRO A 28 25.56 3.90 7.58
N VAL A 29 25.29 4.29 6.34
CA VAL A 29 24.13 5.08 6.06
C VAL A 29 22.93 4.26 6.42
N ALA A 30 22.11 4.81 7.23
CA ALA A 30 20.90 4.14 7.62
C ALA A 30 20.10 3.81 6.37
N ASN A 31 19.66 2.57 6.29
CA ASN A 31 18.67 2.17 5.32
C ASN A 31 17.46 3.08 5.50
N PRO A 32 17.01 3.80 4.47
CA PRO A 32 15.85 4.68 4.62
C PRO A 32 14.61 3.96 5.13
N LEU A 33 14.54 2.63 4.97
CA LEU A 33 13.41 1.83 5.42
C LEU A 33 13.69 1.08 6.72
N ALA A 34 14.86 1.27 7.34
CA ALA A 34 15.32 0.43 8.44
C ALA A 34 14.38 0.45 9.65
N ASN A 35 13.80 1.59 9.96
CA ASN A 35 12.94 1.75 11.12
C ASN A 35 11.49 1.96 10.71
N ARG A 36 11.13 1.47 9.54
CA ARG A 36 9.79 1.67 9.02
C ARG A 36 9.09 0.35 8.79
N VAL A 37 7.78 0.38 8.91
CA VAL A 37 6.96 -0.76 8.54
C VAL A 37 6.80 -0.77 7.03
N THR A 38 7.00 -1.93 6.42
CA THR A 38 6.85 -2.08 4.98
C THR A 38 5.91 -3.24 4.69
N PHE A 39 5.34 -3.24 3.48
CA PHE A 39 4.68 -4.43 2.98
C PHE A 39 5.75 -5.39 2.48
N ASN A 40 5.66 -6.66 2.85
CA ASN A 40 6.56 -7.64 2.29
C ASN A 40 6.13 -7.96 0.85
N ARG A 41 6.95 -8.76 0.14
CA ARG A 41 6.70 -9.03 -1.27
C ARG A 41 5.33 -9.66 -1.49
N LEU A 42 4.97 -10.61 -0.67
CA LEU A 42 3.70 -11.33 -0.82
C LEU A 42 2.51 -10.41 -0.59
N GLU A 43 2.59 -9.60 0.45
CA GLU A 43 1.55 -8.61 0.74
C GLU A 43 1.40 -7.63 -0.41
N LEU A 44 2.50 -7.10 -0.88
CA LEU A 44 2.46 -6.12 -1.95
C LEU A 44 1.93 -6.72 -3.24
N ASN A 45 2.32 -7.97 -3.55
CA ASN A 45 1.79 -8.64 -4.73
C ASN A 45 0.27 -8.79 -4.67
N ARG A 46 -0.26 -9.12 -3.51
CA ARG A 46 -1.71 -9.27 -3.35
C ARG A 46 -2.43 -7.94 -3.56
N ILE A 47 -1.88 -6.88 -2.97
CA ILE A 47 -2.46 -5.55 -3.13
C ILE A 47 -2.38 -5.09 -4.57
N LEU A 48 -1.23 -5.28 -5.23
CA LEU A 48 -1.05 -4.84 -6.61
C LEU A 48 -1.89 -5.66 -7.58
N ASN A 49 -2.13 -6.94 -7.30
CA ASN A 49 -3.03 -7.72 -8.13
C ASN A 49 -4.46 -7.18 -8.06
N LEU A 50 -4.91 -6.84 -6.87
CA LEU A 50 -6.22 -6.19 -6.72
C LEU A 50 -6.23 -4.84 -7.43
N TYR A 51 -5.19 -4.05 -7.23
CA TYR A 51 -5.09 -2.73 -7.87
C TYR A 51 -5.21 -2.87 -9.39
N GLY A 52 -4.50 -3.82 -9.99
CA GLY A 52 -4.54 -4.02 -11.44
C GLY A 52 -5.94 -4.36 -11.94
N ARG A 53 -6.66 -5.22 -11.22
CA ARG A 53 -8.03 -5.56 -11.61
C ARG A 53 -8.95 -4.34 -11.50
N MET A 54 -8.80 -3.55 -10.45
CA MET A 54 -9.66 -2.39 -10.27
C MET A 54 -9.35 -1.28 -11.29
N VAL A 55 -8.10 -1.17 -11.71
CA VAL A 55 -7.73 -0.26 -12.79
C VAL A 55 -8.36 -0.73 -14.11
N ALA A 56 -8.27 -2.02 -14.38
CA ALA A 56 -8.86 -2.59 -15.60
C ALA A 56 -10.37 -2.37 -15.65
N ASP A 57 -11.02 -2.37 -14.49
CA ASP A 57 -12.46 -2.13 -14.40
C ASP A 57 -12.83 -0.64 -14.36
N GLY A 58 -11.84 0.25 -14.45
CA GLY A 58 -12.08 1.69 -14.43
C GLY A 58 -12.38 2.26 -13.07
N GLU A 59 -12.19 1.48 -12.00
CA GLU A 59 -12.53 1.92 -10.65
C GLU A 59 -11.43 2.75 -10.00
N TRP A 60 -10.18 2.39 -10.25
CA TRP A 60 -9.02 3.06 -9.65
C TRP A 60 -8.09 3.55 -10.74
N ARG A 61 -7.36 4.65 -10.45
CA ARG A 61 -6.43 5.23 -11.44
C ARG A 61 -5.02 5.39 -10.94
N ASP A 62 -4.85 5.55 -9.63
CA ASP A 62 -3.55 5.90 -9.09
C ASP A 62 -3.40 5.35 -7.69
N TYR A 63 -2.17 5.23 -7.24
CA TYR A 63 -1.91 4.83 -5.86
C TYR A 63 -0.65 5.50 -5.33
N ALA A 64 -0.51 5.47 -4.01
CA ALA A 64 0.69 5.93 -3.33
C ALA A 64 1.00 4.96 -2.20
N ILE A 65 2.27 4.80 -1.90
CA ILE A 65 2.70 3.94 -0.81
C ILE A 65 3.52 4.78 0.16
N ASP A 66 3.21 4.65 1.45
CA ASP A 66 3.95 5.29 2.52
C ASP A 66 4.42 4.25 3.50
N PHE A 67 5.70 4.27 3.82
CA PHE A 67 6.28 3.41 4.84
C PHE A 67 6.63 4.29 6.05
N LEU A 68 5.86 4.12 7.12
CA LEU A 68 6.00 4.93 8.31
C LEU A 68 6.60 4.11 9.44
N LYS A 69 6.89 4.75 10.56
CA LYS A 69 7.48 4.06 11.70
C LYS A 69 6.57 2.99 12.28
N ASP A 70 5.28 3.25 12.27
CA ASP A 70 4.32 2.37 12.93
C ASP A 70 3.44 1.60 11.97
N ARG A 71 3.41 1.97 10.68
CA ARG A 71 2.54 1.30 9.73
C ARG A 71 2.98 1.55 8.31
N ALA A 72 2.52 0.69 7.41
CA ALA A 72 2.63 0.87 5.98
C ALA A 72 1.24 1.20 5.44
N VAL A 73 1.16 2.09 4.47
CA VAL A 73 -0.11 2.56 3.92
C VAL A 73 -0.06 2.50 2.41
N PHE A 74 -1.04 1.84 1.81
CA PHE A 74 -1.24 1.83 0.36
C PHE A 74 -2.55 2.57 0.10
N SER A 75 -2.44 3.74 -0.52
CA SER A 75 -3.60 4.60 -0.81
C SER A 75 -4.00 4.44 -2.26
N VAL A 76 -5.28 4.30 -2.53
CA VAL A 76 -5.79 4.19 -3.91
C VAL A 76 -6.68 5.38 -4.22
N PHE A 77 -6.60 5.85 -5.45
CA PHE A 77 -7.27 7.07 -5.89
C PHE A 77 -8.07 6.79 -7.16
N ARG A 78 -9.20 7.45 -7.25
CA ARG A 78 -9.91 7.50 -8.52
C ARG A 78 -9.27 8.55 -9.42
N ARG A 79 -8.82 9.66 -8.85
CA ARG A 79 -8.10 10.73 -9.54
C ARG A 79 -6.91 11.12 -8.70
N SER A 80 -5.81 11.47 -9.36
CA SER A 80 -4.57 11.72 -8.66
C SER A 80 -4.60 12.96 -7.75
N SER A 81 -5.53 13.86 -7.97
CA SER A 81 -5.63 15.10 -7.18
C SER A 81 -6.63 15.02 -6.04
N GLU A 82 -7.27 13.87 -5.87
CA GLU A 82 -8.32 13.71 -4.86
C GLU A 82 -7.76 13.09 -3.59
N VAL A 83 -8.57 13.09 -2.53
CA VAL A 83 -8.26 12.28 -1.37
C VAL A 83 -8.38 10.81 -1.74
N PRO A 84 -7.66 9.92 -1.05
CA PRO A 84 -7.74 8.49 -1.37
C PRO A 84 -9.16 7.96 -1.20
N LEU A 85 -9.57 7.08 -2.12
CA LEU A 85 -10.81 6.34 -1.97
C LEU A 85 -10.73 5.39 -0.79
N TYR A 86 -9.61 4.69 -0.69
CA TYR A 86 -9.35 3.73 0.38
C TYR A 86 -7.89 3.77 0.74
N ARG A 87 -7.59 3.40 1.98
CA ARG A 87 -6.23 3.12 2.41
C ARG A 87 -6.18 1.70 2.93
N ILE A 88 -5.18 0.97 2.51
CA ILE A 88 -4.89 -0.36 3.01
C ILE A 88 -3.70 -0.20 3.94
N GLU A 89 -3.90 -0.51 5.22
CA GLU A 89 -2.86 -0.27 6.23
C GLU A 89 -2.41 -1.59 6.85
N LYS A 90 -1.13 -1.64 7.14
CA LYS A 90 -0.50 -2.72 7.89
C LYS A 90 0.09 -2.12 9.15
N ASP A 91 -0.43 -2.52 10.30
CA ASP A 91 0.04 -2.05 11.60
C ASP A 91 0.43 -3.25 12.46
N PRO A 92 1.71 -3.60 12.51
CA PRO A 92 2.15 -4.79 13.25
C PRO A 92 1.86 -4.74 14.74
N ARG A 93 1.65 -3.56 15.31
CA ARG A 93 1.32 -3.44 16.72
C ARG A 93 -0.02 -4.10 17.08
N LEU A 94 -0.89 -4.25 16.08
CA LEU A 94 -2.20 -4.86 16.27
C LEU A 94 -2.23 -6.35 15.96
N ARG A 95 -1.07 -6.95 15.70
CA ARG A 95 -0.97 -8.35 15.28
C ARG A 95 -1.70 -9.29 16.23
N ASN A 96 -1.54 -9.08 17.53
CA ASN A 96 -2.12 -9.96 18.54
C ASN A 96 -3.39 -9.40 19.16
N LYS A 97 -3.98 -8.41 18.53
CA LYS A 97 -5.19 -7.77 19.03
C LYS A 97 -6.31 -7.89 18.01
N GLN A 98 -6.44 -6.87 17.18
CA GLN A 98 -7.53 -6.78 16.22
C GLN A 98 -7.13 -7.24 14.82
N GLY A 99 -5.86 -7.52 14.63
CA GLY A 99 -5.31 -7.86 13.33
C GLY A 99 -4.57 -6.69 12.73
N MET A 100 -3.47 -6.97 12.02
CA MET A 100 -2.60 -5.90 11.58
C MET A 100 -3.01 -5.25 10.27
N TYR A 101 -3.96 -5.84 9.53
CA TYR A 101 -4.39 -5.28 8.25
C TYR A 101 -5.74 -4.61 8.40
N SER A 102 -5.91 -3.46 7.75
CA SER A 102 -7.19 -2.78 7.74
C SER A 102 -7.40 -2.05 6.43
N VAL A 103 -8.67 -1.88 6.06
CA VAL A 103 -9.08 -1.04 4.94
C VAL A 103 -9.88 0.12 5.51
N ILE A 104 -9.49 1.33 5.13
CA ILE A 104 -10.06 2.56 5.67
C ILE A 104 -10.64 3.36 4.51
N SER A 105 -11.86 3.86 4.68
CA SER A 105 -12.53 4.63 3.64
C SER A 105 -11.99 6.05 3.57
N ALA A 106 -12.44 6.80 2.55
CA ALA A 106 -12.05 8.19 2.36
C ALA A 106 -12.38 9.06 3.57
N THR A 107 -13.43 8.70 4.30
CA THR A 107 -13.85 9.46 5.47
C THR A 107 -13.12 9.05 6.75
N GLY A 108 -12.22 8.07 6.67
CA GLY A 108 -11.50 7.59 7.83
C GLY A 108 -12.17 6.44 8.56
N LEU A 109 -13.27 5.95 8.03
CA LEU A 109 -13.98 4.82 8.64
C LEU A 109 -13.24 3.52 8.34
N ILE A 110 -12.99 2.72 9.38
CA ILE A 110 -12.38 1.41 9.20
C ILE A 110 -13.46 0.45 8.69
N LEU A 111 -13.34 0.04 7.43
CA LEU A 111 -14.32 -0.84 6.80
C LEU A 111 -14.13 -2.28 7.23
N ARG A 112 -12.88 -2.68 7.43
CA ARG A 112 -12.58 -4.03 7.87
C ARG A 112 -11.16 -4.06 8.45
N ARG A 113 -10.99 -4.89 9.46
CA ARG A 113 -9.68 -5.14 10.07
C ARG A 113 -9.58 -6.63 10.36
N GLY A 114 -8.39 -7.19 10.20
CA GLY A 114 -8.22 -8.60 10.46
C GLY A 114 -6.77 -9.05 10.32
N HIS A 115 -6.58 -10.34 10.50
CA HIS A 115 -5.27 -10.96 10.47
C HIS A 115 -4.88 -11.46 9.09
N ASP A 116 -5.85 -11.62 8.20
CA ASP A 116 -5.64 -12.18 6.87
C ASP A 116 -5.88 -11.08 5.84
N LEU A 117 -4.81 -10.69 5.15
CA LEU A 117 -4.89 -9.61 4.18
C LEU A 117 -5.90 -9.90 3.08
N ASP A 118 -5.93 -11.15 2.58
CA ASP A 118 -6.87 -11.50 1.51
C ASP A 118 -8.31 -11.26 1.95
N ARG A 119 -8.64 -11.65 3.16
CA ARG A 119 -10.00 -11.45 3.67
C ARG A 119 -10.33 -9.99 3.89
N VAL A 120 -9.35 -9.22 4.36
CA VAL A 120 -9.55 -7.80 4.57
C VAL A 120 -9.79 -7.10 3.24
N LEU A 121 -9.07 -7.50 2.19
CA LEU A 121 -9.23 -6.89 0.87
C LEU A 121 -10.57 -7.20 0.22
N LEU A 122 -11.26 -8.26 0.66
CA LEU A 122 -12.56 -8.58 0.07
C LEU A 122 -13.58 -7.45 0.22
N VAL A 123 -13.42 -6.61 1.22
CA VAL A 123 -14.38 -5.53 1.46
C VAL A 123 -14.40 -4.52 0.30
N ILE A 124 -13.30 -4.43 -0.44
CA ILE A 124 -13.20 -3.50 -1.56
C ILE A 124 -13.00 -4.22 -2.89
N ASP A 125 -12.91 -5.54 -2.89
CA ASP A 125 -12.79 -6.32 -4.12
C ASP A 125 -14.17 -6.72 -4.59
N ARG A 126 -14.78 -5.88 -5.39
CA ARG A 126 -16.16 -6.07 -5.82
C ARG A 126 -16.38 -7.39 -6.55
N LYS A 127 -15.37 -7.83 -7.26
CA LYS A 127 -15.50 -9.05 -8.04
C LYS A 127 -15.72 -10.26 -7.17
N LEU A 128 -15.03 -10.30 -6.01
CA LEU A 128 -15.17 -11.39 -5.07
C LEU A 128 -16.33 -11.17 -4.10
N ALA A 129 -16.66 -9.92 -3.83
CA ALA A 129 -17.71 -9.60 -2.87
C ALA A 129 -19.12 -9.83 -3.42
N VAL A 130 -19.26 -9.92 -4.73
CA VAL A 130 -20.57 -10.05 -5.37
C VAL A 130 -21.07 -11.49 -5.39
N VAL A 131 -20.23 -12.43 -5.10
CA VAL A 131 -20.63 -13.84 -5.11
C VAL A 131 -21.73 -14.16 -4.04
#